data_86024ed9b2af3614e33afce23d8ccf75
#
_entry.id   86024ed9b2af3614e33afce23d8ccf75
#
_cell.length_a   1.000
_cell.length_b   1.000
_cell.length_c   1.000
_cell.angle_alpha   90.00
_cell.angle_beta   90.00
_cell.angle_gamma   90.00
#
_symmetry.space_group_name_H-M   'P 1'
#
loop_
_entity.id
_entity.type
_entity.pdbx_description
1 polymer ?
#
loop_
_entity_poly.entity_id
_entity_poly.type
_entity_poly.pdbx_seq_one_letter_code
_entity_poly.pdbx_strand_id
1 'polypeptide(L)'
;RYAGKVPTLDALATLAFDFPESHPRAAARSAFFRDELGHFLTLSRSSSTPIEAWRGSYAGALGIPQFMPSSWKKYAIDFDGDGIVDLKNSEADAIGSVANYFAEFGWQRDMPTHFPVTLKAKGKPLKQLLEPDIIPSFQPSEMHALGGHLGAKAKQHPGLLALVKLENAGKRRDTFIAGTQNFYVITRYNWSSYYALAVIKLGQAIQNSL
;
A
#
# COMPACT_ATOMS: atom_id res chain seq x y z
N ARG A 1 -16.82 11.40 3.68
CA ARG A 1 -15.36 11.60 3.85
C ARG A 1 -14.93 11.08 5.23
N TYR A 2 -14.08 10.08 5.29
CA TYR A 2 -13.51 9.62 6.54
C TYR A 2 -12.05 10.08 6.63
N ALA A 3 -11.83 11.19 7.33
CA ALA A 3 -10.48 11.72 7.57
C ALA A 3 -9.91 11.32 8.95
N GLY A 4 -10.60 10.42 9.65
CA GLY A 4 -10.30 10.07 11.03
C GLY A 4 -10.97 11.03 12.03
N LYS A 5 -11.15 10.55 13.28
CA LYS A 5 -11.77 11.32 14.37
C LYS A 5 -10.92 11.34 15.63
N VAL A 6 -9.79 10.63 15.63
CA VAL A 6 -8.92 10.51 16.79
C VAL A 6 -7.96 11.70 16.82
N PRO A 7 -7.72 12.35 18.00
CA PRO A 7 -6.67 13.33 18.12
C PRO A 7 -5.33 12.74 17.71
N THR A 8 -4.72 13.32 16.69
CA THR A 8 -3.51 12.71 16.06
C THR A 8 -2.32 12.71 17.01
N LEU A 9 -2.16 13.79 17.78
CA LEU A 9 -1.08 13.87 18.78
C LEU A 9 -1.20 12.75 19.80
N ASP A 10 -2.39 12.54 20.36
CA ASP A 10 -2.63 11.52 21.38
C ASP A 10 -2.39 10.12 20.81
N ALA A 11 -2.91 9.85 19.61
CA ALA A 11 -2.72 8.55 18.94
C ALA A 11 -1.24 8.23 18.74
N LEU A 12 -0.48 9.17 18.16
CA LEU A 12 0.94 8.97 17.90
C LEU A 12 1.77 8.89 19.16
N ALA A 13 1.48 9.74 20.16
CA ALA A 13 2.18 9.72 21.46
C ALA A 13 1.94 8.40 22.19
N THR A 14 0.69 7.93 22.25
CA THR A 14 0.36 6.63 22.87
C THR A 14 1.12 5.50 22.19
N LEU A 15 1.07 5.42 20.85
CA LEU A 15 1.75 4.36 20.10
C LEU A 15 3.28 4.47 20.16
N ALA A 16 3.82 5.67 20.36
CA ALA A 16 5.25 5.92 20.49
C ALA A 16 5.81 5.49 21.85
N PHE A 17 5.04 5.65 22.93
CA PHE A 17 5.55 5.53 24.30
C PHE A 17 4.81 4.48 25.14
N ASP A 18 3.62 4.06 24.74
CA ASP A 18 2.78 3.10 25.45
C ASP A 18 2.30 1.96 24.52
N PHE A 19 3.17 1.55 23.60
CA PHE A 19 2.85 0.43 22.71
C PHE A 19 2.84 -0.89 23.48
N PRO A 20 1.83 -1.79 23.27
CA PRO A 20 1.71 -3.02 24.05
C PRO A 20 2.97 -3.89 23.97
N GLU A 21 3.61 -4.13 25.13
CA GLU A 21 4.84 -4.93 25.24
C GLU A 21 4.65 -6.38 24.80
N SER A 22 3.43 -6.92 24.92
CA SER A 22 3.07 -8.28 24.48
C SER A 22 3.15 -8.48 22.97
N HIS A 23 3.24 -7.40 22.18
CA HIS A 23 3.33 -7.52 20.72
C HIS A 23 4.73 -7.97 20.29
N PRO A 24 4.88 -9.00 19.40
CA PRO A 24 6.19 -9.56 19.01
C PRO A 24 7.20 -8.55 18.45
N ARG A 25 6.73 -7.42 17.96
CA ARG A 25 7.55 -6.33 17.40
C ARG A 25 7.32 -5.01 18.14
N ALA A 26 7.05 -5.04 19.44
CA ALA A 26 6.73 -3.85 20.24
C ALA A 26 7.78 -2.75 20.09
N ALA A 27 9.05 -3.05 20.30
CA ALA A 27 10.15 -2.09 20.20
C ALA A 27 10.25 -1.43 18.81
N ALA A 28 10.18 -2.22 17.74
CA ALA A 28 10.23 -1.70 16.37
C ALA A 28 9.00 -0.84 16.02
N ARG A 29 7.82 -1.22 16.52
CA ARG A 29 6.59 -0.44 16.34
C ARG A 29 6.63 0.87 17.10
N SER A 30 7.06 0.84 18.37
CA SER A 30 7.25 2.04 19.18
C SER A 30 8.26 3.00 18.53
N ALA A 31 9.40 2.51 18.05
CA ALA A 31 10.38 3.33 17.33
C ALA A 31 9.77 3.98 16.07
N PHE A 32 9.05 3.20 15.25
CA PHE A 32 8.34 3.72 14.07
C PHE A 32 7.39 4.86 14.44
N PHE A 33 6.58 4.70 15.48
CA PHE A 33 5.63 5.74 15.88
C PHE A 33 6.30 6.97 16.53
N ARG A 34 7.49 6.83 17.13
CA ARG A 34 8.28 7.99 17.55
C ARG A 34 8.76 8.82 16.37
N ASP A 35 9.21 8.19 15.31
CA ASP A 35 9.60 8.87 14.07
C ASP A 35 8.41 9.57 13.43
N GLU A 36 7.25 8.90 13.36
CA GLU A 36 6.01 9.50 12.85
C GLU A 36 5.52 10.68 13.71
N LEU A 37 5.65 10.59 15.03
CA LEU A 37 5.36 11.71 15.93
C LEU A 37 6.30 12.90 15.65
N GLY A 38 7.58 12.67 15.43
CA GLY A 38 8.54 13.70 15.03
C GLY A 38 8.17 14.38 13.72
N HIS A 39 7.75 13.61 12.72
CA HIS A 39 7.25 14.14 11.45
C HIS A 39 5.95 14.92 11.62
N PHE A 40 5.03 14.44 12.47
CA PHE A 40 3.78 15.14 12.77
C PHE A 40 4.02 16.50 13.46
N LEU A 41 4.92 16.54 14.45
CA LEU A 41 5.29 17.80 15.12
C LEU A 41 5.90 18.81 14.14
N THR A 42 6.70 18.34 13.18
CA THR A 42 7.26 19.20 12.13
C THR A 42 6.16 19.72 11.21
N LEU A 43 5.27 18.84 10.76
CA LEU A 43 4.14 19.18 9.89
C LEU A 43 3.19 20.18 10.56
N SER A 44 2.85 19.98 11.84
CA SER A 44 1.93 20.85 12.57
C SER A 44 2.50 22.27 12.76
N ARG A 45 3.83 22.41 12.91
CA ARG A 45 4.50 23.72 13.04
C ARG A 45 4.45 24.55 11.75
N SER A 46 4.44 23.90 10.59
CA SER A 46 4.33 24.58 9.30
C SER A 46 2.87 24.85 8.86
N SER A 47 1.90 24.41 9.66
CA SER A 47 0.47 24.57 9.39
C SER A 47 -0.12 25.67 10.24
N SER A 48 -1.13 26.37 9.72
CA SER A 48 -1.97 27.29 10.49
C SER A 48 -2.96 26.57 11.42
N THR A 49 -3.11 25.25 11.30
CA THR A 49 -3.99 24.44 12.14
C THR A 49 -3.35 24.20 13.50
N PRO A 50 -3.99 24.57 14.64
CA PRO A 50 -3.51 24.22 15.97
C PRO A 50 -3.28 22.71 16.10
N ILE A 51 -2.21 22.33 16.80
CA ILE A 51 -1.81 20.91 16.90
C ILE A 51 -2.91 20.03 17.49
N GLU A 52 -3.68 20.55 18.43
CA GLU A 52 -4.78 19.88 19.12
C GLU A 52 -5.99 19.66 18.20
N ALA A 53 -6.09 20.43 17.11
CA ALA A 53 -7.19 20.35 16.16
C ALA A 53 -6.98 19.26 15.08
N TRP A 54 -5.77 18.71 14.97
CA TRP A 54 -5.50 17.65 14.00
C TRP A 54 -6.21 16.35 14.36
N ARG A 55 -6.93 15.81 13.40
CA ARG A 55 -7.66 14.52 13.50
C ARG A 55 -7.16 13.56 12.46
N GLY A 56 -7.08 12.29 12.85
CA GLY A 56 -6.61 11.23 11.98
C GLY A 56 -7.21 9.87 12.37
N SER A 57 -6.62 8.81 11.86
CA SER A 57 -6.93 7.45 12.28
C SER A 57 -6.37 7.16 13.68
N TYR A 58 -6.79 6.05 14.28
CA TYR A 58 -6.20 5.55 15.53
C TYR A 58 -4.69 5.24 15.43
N ALA A 59 -4.14 5.12 14.21
CA ALA A 59 -2.72 4.94 13.96
C ALA A 59 -2.02 6.25 13.54
N GLY A 60 -2.68 7.40 13.58
CA GLY A 60 -2.11 8.69 13.24
C GLY A 60 -2.07 9.03 11.75
N ALA A 61 -2.76 8.27 10.90
CA ALA A 61 -2.87 8.59 9.47
C ALA A 61 -3.80 9.78 9.24
N LEU A 62 -3.44 10.66 8.29
CA LEU A 62 -3.97 12.01 8.13
C LEU A 62 -4.64 12.25 6.77
N GLY A 63 -5.64 13.12 6.78
CA GLY A 63 -6.27 13.66 5.58
C GLY A 63 -7.09 12.66 4.77
N ILE A 64 -7.52 13.07 3.59
CA ILE A 64 -8.28 12.23 2.63
C ILE A 64 -7.50 10.96 2.26
N PRO A 65 -6.17 11.04 1.94
CA PRO A 65 -5.42 9.86 1.56
C PRO A 65 -5.02 8.98 2.75
N GLN A 66 -5.27 9.38 4.00
CA GLN A 66 -4.81 8.66 5.19
C GLN A 66 -3.30 8.40 5.16
N PHE A 67 -2.52 9.41 4.79
CA PHE A 67 -1.07 9.35 4.84
C PHE A 67 -0.55 9.40 6.27
N MET A 68 0.47 8.61 6.56
CA MET A 68 1.29 8.81 7.74
C MET A 68 2.02 10.16 7.63
N PRO A 69 2.37 10.83 8.75
CA PRO A 69 3.06 12.12 8.71
C PRO A 69 4.33 12.13 7.85
N SER A 70 5.12 11.07 7.88
CA SER A 70 6.30 10.90 7.02
C SER A 70 5.92 10.85 5.52
N SER A 71 4.84 10.15 5.20
CA SER A 71 4.32 10.07 3.83
C SER A 71 3.78 11.40 3.35
N TRP A 72 3.08 12.15 4.21
CA TRP A 72 2.64 13.52 3.90
C TRP A 72 3.84 14.39 3.53
N LYS A 73 4.85 14.44 4.39
CA LYS A 73 6.06 15.25 4.15
C LYS A 73 6.76 14.89 2.83
N LYS A 74 6.78 13.61 2.48
CA LYS A 74 7.57 13.13 1.34
C LYS A 74 6.82 13.15 0.02
N TYR A 75 5.52 12.89 0.02
CA TYR A 75 4.75 12.61 -1.20
C TYR A 75 3.61 13.57 -1.48
N ALA A 76 3.23 14.42 -0.51
CA ALA A 76 2.18 15.41 -0.72
C ALA A 76 2.64 16.49 -1.72
N ILE A 77 1.77 16.80 -2.66
CA ILE A 77 2.00 17.81 -3.69
C ILE A 77 0.77 18.71 -3.82
N ASP A 78 1.00 19.96 -4.17
CA ASP A 78 0.00 20.90 -4.68
C ASP A 78 -0.29 20.49 -6.13
N PHE A 79 -1.40 19.79 -6.35
CA PHE A 79 -1.74 19.24 -7.66
C PHE A 79 -2.64 20.18 -8.49
N ASP A 80 -3.44 21.01 -7.84
CA ASP A 80 -4.28 22.01 -8.52
C ASP A 80 -3.56 23.35 -8.75
N GLY A 81 -2.37 23.54 -8.17
CA GLY A 81 -1.50 24.68 -8.42
C GLY A 81 -1.95 25.97 -7.70
N ASP A 82 -2.70 25.85 -6.62
CA ASP A 82 -3.18 27.01 -5.85
C ASP A 82 -2.13 27.57 -4.87
N GLY A 83 -0.96 26.93 -4.76
CA GLY A 83 0.15 27.29 -3.88
C GLY A 83 0.06 26.66 -2.49
N ILE A 84 -0.92 25.80 -2.22
CA ILE A 84 -1.15 25.18 -0.92
C ILE A 84 -1.28 23.66 -1.08
N VAL A 85 -0.57 22.87 -0.28
CA VAL A 85 -0.79 21.44 -0.20
C VAL A 85 -1.86 21.12 0.83
N ASP A 86 -3.11 20.90 0.41
CA ASP A 86 -4.24 20.62 1.32
C ASP A 86 -4.81 19.21 1.16
N LEU A 87 -4.18 18.24 1.78
CA LEU A 87 -4.70 16.86 1.80
C LEU A 87 -5.92 16.65 2.71
N LYS A 88 -6.39 17.69 3.41
CA LYS A 88 -7.60 17.61 4.25
C LYS A 88 -8.87 17.92 3.46
N ASN A 89 -8.80 18.92 2.56
CA ASN A 89 -9.97 19.48 1.91
C ASN A 89 -9.88 19.45 0.37
N SER A 90 -8.67 19.51 -0.23
CA SER A 90 -8.49 19.40 -1.67
C SER A 90 -8.49 17.93 -2.10
N GLU A 91 -9.50 17.52 -2.88
CA GLU A 91 -9.53 16.20 -3.52
C GLU A 91 -8.47 16.09 -4.62
N ALA A 92 -8.18 17.18 -5.30
CA ALA A 92 -7.16 17.25 -6.34
C ALA A 92 -5.78 16.94 -5.76
N ASP A 93 -5.38 17.62 -4.68
CA ASP A 93 -4.12 17.37 -4.00
C ASP A 93 -4.03 15.94 -3.45
N ALA A 94 -5.13 15.45 -2.85
CA ALA A 94 -5.17 14.10 -2.33
C ALA A 94 -4.96 13.07 -3.43
N ILE A 95 -5.62 13.19 -4.58
CA ILE A 95 -5.48 12.30 -5.74
C ILE A 95 -4.08 12.43 -6.34
N GLY A 96 -3.60 13.65 -6.56
CA GLY A 96 -2.26 13.93 -7.09
C GLY A 96 -1.16 13.36 -6.19
N SER A 97 -1.29 13.55 -4.87
CA SER A 97 -0.34 13.04 -3.89
C SER A 97 -0.31 11.50 -3.83
N VAL A 98 -1.45 10.82 -3.97
CA VAL A 98 -1.50 9.35 -4.08
C VAL A 98 -0.85 8.88 -5.37
N ALA A 99 -1.09 9.58 -6.49
CA ALA A 99 -0.44 9.28 -7.77
C ALA A 99 1.08 9.48 -7.67
N ASN A 100 1.54 10.57 -7.04
CA ASN A 100 2.95 10.82 -6.77
C ASN A 100 3.57 9.72 -5.89
N TYR A 101 2.88 9.30 -4.82
CA TYR A 101 3.30 8.16 -4.00
C TYR A 101 3.54 6.91 -4.85
N PHE A 102 2.60 6.56 -5.73
CA PHE A 102 2.76 5.38 -6.59
C PHE A 102 3.92 5.55 -7.58
N ALA A 103 4.09 6.73 -8.17
CA ALA A 103 5.20 7.03 -9.08
C ALA A 103 6.56 6.85 -8.37
N GLU A 104 6.72 7.38 -7.15
CA GLU A 104 7.93 7.26 -6.33
C GLU A 104 8.25 5.81 -5.92
N PHE A 105 7.24 4.94 -5.82
CA PHE A 105 7.42 3.50 -5.61
C PHE A 105 7.59 2.70 -6.90
N GLY A 106 7.73 3.36 -8.05
CA GLY A 106 8.03 2.72 -9.32
C GLY A 106 6.82 2.20 -10.08
N TRP A 107 5.66 2.88 -9.95
CA TRP A 107 4.52 2.63 -10.82
C TRP A 107 4.91 2.82 -12.29
N GLN A 108 4.58 1.85 -13.12
CA GLN A 108 4.82 1.89 -14.56
C GLN A 108 3.50 2.03 -15.31
N ARG A 109 3.40 3.09 -16.11
CA ARG A 109 2.23 3.33 -16.95
C ARG A 109 2.02 2.15 -17.89
N ASP A 110 0.77 1.79 -18.14
CA ASP A 110 0.33 0.71 -19.05
C ASP A 110 0.80 -0.70 -18.66
N MET A 111 1.53 -0.87 -17.55
CA MET A 111 1.85 -2.19 -17.03
C MET A 111 0.63 -2.78 -16.31
N PRO A 112 0.20 -4.01 -16.65
CA PRO A 112 -0.83 -4.71 -15.91
C PRO A 112 -0.43 -4.89 -14.43
N THR A 113 -1.38 -4.80 -13.51
CA THR A 113 -1.11 -5.03 -12.08
C THR A 113 -0.83 -6.50 -11.76
N HIS A 114 -1.47 -7.41 -12.48
CA HIS A 114 -1.28 -8.86 -12.29
C HIS A 114 -1.75 -9.65 -13.51
N PHE A 115 -1.36 -10.92 -13.55
CA PHE A 115 -1.82 -11.89 -14.51
C PHE A 115 -2.46 -13.09 -13.81
N PRO A 116 -3.43 -13.77 -14.45
CA PRO A 116 -3.92 -15.05 -13.96
C PRO A 116 -2.79 -16.11 -14.01
N VAL A 117 -2.78 -16.99 -13.01
CA VAL A 117 -1.87 -18.12 -12.96
C VAL A 117 -2.63 -19.42 -12.66
N THR A 118 -2.29 -20.49 -13.39
CA THR A 118 -2.75 -21.85 -13.06
C THR A 118 -1.64 -22.56 -12.31
N LEU A 119 -1.85 -22.80 -11.02
CA LEU A 119 -0.83 -23.37 -10.16
C LEU A 119 -0.87 -24.90 -10.20
N LYS A 120 0.25 -25.52 -10.58
CA LYS A 120 0.50 -26.98 -10.48
C LYS A 120 1.58 -27.30 -9.45
N ALA A 121 2.33 -26.29 -8.99
CA ALA A 121 3.37 -26.45 -7.97
C ALA A 121 2.79 -27.03 -6.67
N LYS A 122 3.54 -27.92 -6.04
CA LYS A 122 3.24 -28.51 -4.72
C LYS A 122 4.54 -28.66 -3.94
N GLY A 123 4.44 -28.82 -2.62
CA GLY A 123 5.60 -29.08 -1.76
C GLY A 123 6.68 -28.00 -1.85
N LYS A 124 7.94 -28.37 -2.08
CA LYS A 124 9.10 -27.47 -2.10
C LYS A 124 9.01 -26.35 -3.16
N PRO A 125 8.66 -26.64 -4.45
CA PRO A 125 8.47 -25.57 -5.44
C PRO A 125 7.41 -24.53 -5.06
N LEU A 126 6.29 -24.97 -4.46
CA LEU A 126 5.25 -24.03 -4.01
C LEU A 126 5.77 -23.15 -2.87
N LYS A 127 6.48 -23.72 -1.89
CA LYS A 127 7.09 -22.93 -0.80
C LYS A 127 8.04 -21.87 -1.35
N GLN A 128 8.91 -22.27 -2.29
CA GLN A 128 9.86 -21.35 -2.94
C GLN A 128 9.14 -20.20 -3.65
N LEU A 129 8.06 -20.48 -4.40
CA LEU A 129 7.29 -19.44 -5.08
C LEU A 129 6.59 -18.47 -4.13
N LEU A 130 6.20 -18.92 -2.93
CA LEU A 130 5.51 -18.11 -1.93
C LEU A 130 6.44 -17.41 -0.95
N GLU A 131 7.73 -17.77 -0.90
CA GLU A 131 8.69 -17.22 0.06
C GLU A 131 8.86 -15.70 -0.04
N PRO A 132 8.92 -15.08 -1.25
CA PRO A 132 9.03 -13.63 -1.37
C PRO A 132 7.73 -12.87 -1.07
N ASP A 133 6.65 -13.55 -0.71
CA ASP A 133 5.32 -12.98 -0.50
C ASP A 133 4.84 -12.20 -1.75
N ILE A 134 4.55 -10.92 -1.59
CA ILE A 134 4.05 -10.03 -2.67
C ILE A 134 5.18 -9.35 -3.46
N ILE A 135 6.43 -9.62 -3.14
CA ILE A 135 7.58 -8.96 -3.78
C ILE A 135 7.90 -9.65 -5.12
N PRO A 136 7.84 -8.95 -6.27
CA PRO A 136 8.22 -9.52 -7.55
C PRO A 136 9.66 -10.03 -7.54
N SER A 137 9.85 -11.33 -7.67
CA SER A 137 11.15 -11.98 -7.49
C SER A 137 11.50 -13.02 -8.54
N PHE A 138 10.55 -13.40 -9.39
CA PHE A 138 10.74 -14.47 -10.38
C PHE A 138 10.59 -13.97 -11.80
N GLN A 139 11.50 -14.34 -12.68
CA GLN A 139 11.26 -14.22 -14.12
C GLN A 139 10.05 -15.10 -14.52
N PRO A 140 9.27 -14.72 -15.55
CA PRO A 140 8.14 -15.53 -16.01
C PRO A 140 8.51 -16.98 -16.33
N SER A 141 9.71 -17.23 -16.89
CA SER A 141 10.23 -18.55 -17.18
C SER A 141 10.53 -19.37 -15.92
N GLU A 142 11.09 -18.75 -14.88
CA GLU A 142 11.38 -19.37 -13.59
C GLU A 142 10.09 -19.75 -12.86
N MET A 143 9.11 -18.82 -12.80
CA MET A 143 7.81 -19.11 -12.23
C MET A 143 7.13 -20.29 -12.96
N HIS A 144 7.22 -20.31 -14.27
CA HIS A 144 6.68 -21.41 -15.08
C HIS A 144 7.37 -22.76 -14.80
N ALA A 145 8.70 -22.76 -14.72
CA ALA A 145 9.49 -23.97 -14.41
C ALA A 145 9.18 -24.54 -13.01
N LEU A 146 8.87 -23.67 -12.05
CA LEU A 146 8.46 -24.06 -10.70
C LEU A 146 6.97 -24.45 -10.61
N GLY A 147 6.22 -24.48 -11.73
CA GLY A 147 4.84 -24.93 -11.81
C GLY A 147 3.77 -23.83 -11.69
N GLY A 148 4.16 -22.57 -11.79
CA GLY A 148 3.24 -21.43 -11.98
C GLY A 148 2.94 -21.20 -13.45
N HIS A 149 1.92 -21.86 -14.00
CA HIS A 149 1.61 -21.80 -15.43
C HIS A 149 0.97 -20.46 -15.82
N LEU A 150 1.67 -19.72 -16.66
CA LEU A 150 1.33 -18.39 -17.12
C LEU A 150 0.72 -18.41 -18.53
N GLY A 151 -0.23 -17.52 -18.83
CA GLY A 151 -0.73 -17.25 -20.16
C GLY A 151 0.30 -16.52 -21.04
N ALA A 152 0.00 -16.37 -22.36
CA ALA A 152 0.94 -15.83 -23.34
C ALA A 152 1.45 -14.41 -22.96
N LYS A 153 0.55 -13.49 -22.57
CA LYS A 153 0.93 -12.13 -22.17
C LYS A 153 1.85 -12.12 -20.93
N ALA A 154 1.56 -12.97 -19.94
CA ALA A 154 2.37 -13.07 -18.73
C ALA A 154 3.76 -13.66 -19.01
N LYS A 155 3.89 -14.62 -19.93
CA LYS A 155 5.18 -15.17 -20.36
C LYS A 155 6.08 -14.15 -21.05
N GLN A 156 5.49 -13.16 -21.70
CA GLN A 156 6.23 -12.10 -22.40
C GLN A 156 6.46 -10.86 -21.51
N HIS A 157 6.03 -10.91 -20.26
CA HIS A 157 6.24 -9.78 -19.34
C HIS A 157 7.74 -9.56 -19.09
N PRO A 158 8.27 -8.33 -19.30
CA PRO A 158 9.70 -8.09 -19.21
C PRO A 158 10.23 -7.99 -17.78
N GLY A 159 9.33 -7.82 -16.81
CA GLY A 159 9.67 -7.65 -15.39
C GLY A 159 9.53 -8.92 -14.58
N LEU A 160 9.88 -8.82 -13.30
CA LEU A 160 9.68 -9.89 -12.34
C LEU A 160 8.21 -10.01 -11.92
N LEU A 161 7.84 -11.21 -11.48
CA LEU A 161 6.51 -11.56 -10.98
C LEU A 161 6.61 -12.12 -9.55
N ALA A 162 5.56 -11.88 -8.75
CA ALA A 162 5.36 -12.54 -7.46
C ALA A 162 4.22 -13.54 -7.57
N LEU A 163 4.35 -14.74 -6.99
CA LEU A 163 3.19 -15.62 -6.81
C LEU A 163 2.42 -15.18 -5.56
N VAL A 164 1.29 -14.54 -5.78
CA VAL A 164 0.43 -14.04 -4.69
C VAL A 164 -0.68 -15.05 -4.42
N LYS A 165 -0.75 -15.50 -3.17
CA LYS A 165 -1.81 -16.39 -2.67
C LYS A 165 -2.95 -15.56 -2.08
N LEU A 166 -4.17 -15.92 -2.43
CA LEU A 166 -5.40 -15.34 -1.92
C LEU A 166 -6.25 -16.46 -1.32
N GLU A 167 -6.32 -16.49 -0.01
CA GLU A 167 -7.14 -17.45 0.71
C GLU A 167 -8.62 -17.10 0.58
N ASN A 168 -9.42 -18.04 0.11
CA ASN A 168 -10.85 -17.87 -0.03
C ASN A 168 -11.57 -18.41 1.22
N ALA A 169 -12.62 -17.69 1.64
CA ALA A 169 -13.39 -18.10 2.82
C ALA A 169 -14.04 -19.49 2.65
N GLY A 170 -14.10 -20.23 3.73
CA GLY A 170 -14.71 -21.55 3.80
C GLY A 170 -13.88 -22.65 3.12
N LYS A 171 -14.54 -23.60 2.47
CA LYS A 171 -13.88 -24.74 1.78
C LYS A 171 -13.47 -24.46 0.33
N ARG A 172 -13.48 -23.18 -0.10
CA ARG A 172 -13.07 -22.81 -1.45
C ARG A 172 -11.56 -22.93 -1.60
N ARG A 173 -11.12 -23.35 -2.80
CA ARG A 173 -9.68 -23.39 -3.10
C ARG A 173 -9.10 -21.99 -3.15
N ASP A 174 -7.87 -21.84 -2.69
CA ASP A 174 -7.12 -20.59 -2.80
C ASP A 174 -7.02 -20.14 -4.26
N THR A 175 -7.06 -18.83 -4.46
CA THR A 175 -6.78 -18.20 -5.73
C THR A 175 -5.32 -17.77 -5.78
N PHE A 176 -4.70 -17.90 -6.93
CA PHE A 176 -3.33 -17.45 -7.15
C PHE A 176 -3.28 -16.49 -8.32
N ILE A 177 -2.48 -15.44 -8.19
CA ILE A 177 -2.19 -14.49 -9.26
C ILE A 177 -0.69 -14.26 -9.36
N ALA A 178 -0.22 -13.87 -10.54
CA ALA A 178 1.15 -13.41 -10.76
C ALA A 178 1.16 -11.88 -10.70
N GLY A 179 1.51 -11.32 -9.54
CA GLY A 179 1.61 -9.87 -9.30
C GLY A 179 2.84 -9.28 -9.99
N THR A 180 2.67 -8.14 -10.65
CA THR A 180 3.76 -7.35 -11.26
C THR A 180 4.29 -6.30 -10.28
N GLN A 181 5.23 -5.46 -10.74
CA GLN A 181 5.68 -4.28 -10.00
C GLN A 181 4.51 -3.36 -9.62
N ASN A 182 3.52 -3.15 -10.50
CA ASN A 182 2.38 -2.28 -10.18
C ASN A 182 1.47 -2.87 -9.10
N PHE A 183 1.33 -4.19 -9.02
CA PHE A 183 0.65 -4.84 -7.90
C PHE A 183 1.38 -4.57 -6.58
N TYR A 184 2.69 -4.75 -6.59
CA TYR A 184 3.55 -4.48 -5.43
C TYR A 184 3.48 -3.01 -4.99
N VAL A 185 3.49 -2.06 -5.92
CA VAL A 185 3.36 -0.62 -5.62
C VAL A 185 2.09 -0.32 -4.83
N ILE A 186 0.95 -0.90 -5.21
CA ILE A 186 -0.31 -0.71 -4.46
C ILE A 186 -0.16 -1.25 -3.02
N THR A 187 0.53 -2.38 -2.84
CA THR A 187 0.74 -2.96 -1.51
C THR A 187 1.69 -2.14 -0.64
N ARG A 188 2.47 -1.21 -1.21
CA ARG A 188 3.28 -0.26 -0.42
C ARG A 188 2.42 0.71 0.37
N TYR A 189 1.23 1.03 -0.13
CA TYR A 189 0.28 1.86 0.58
C TYR A 189 -0.35 1.13 1.78
N ASN A 190 -0.70 -0.13 1.58
CA ASN A 190 -1.16 -1.01 2.64
C ASN A 190 -0.68 -2.44 2.32
N TRP A 191 0.14 -3.04 3.19
CA TRP A 191 0.73 -4.37 3.00
C TRP A 191 -0.33 -5.47 3.08
N SER A 192 -1.13 -5.58 2.01
CA SER A 192 -2.21 -6.56 1.90
C SER A 192 -2.57 -6.83 0.44
N SER A 193 -2.47 -8.10 0.03
CA SER A 193 -2.90 -8.55 -1.30
C SER A 193 -4.39 -8.33 -1.54
N TYR A 194 -5.21 -8.48 -0.50
CA TYR A 194 -6.66 -8.25 -0.59
C TYR A 194 -6.99 -6.78 -0.78
N TYR A 195 -6.27 -5.89 -0.08
CA TYR A 195 -6.39 -4.46 -0.27
C TYR A 195 -6.04 -4.07 -1.71
N ALA A 196 -4.89 -4.53 -2.21
CA ALA A 196 -4.46 -4.23 -3.57
C ALA A 196 -5.50 -4.68 -4.61
N LEU A 197 -6.05 -5.88 -4.48
CA LEU A 197 -7.11 -6.34 -5.37
C LEU A 197 -8.41 -5.55 -5.25
N ALA A 198 -8.80 -5.15 -4.03
CA ALA A 198 -9.99 -4.30 -3.84
C ALA A 198 -9.83 -2.96 -4.56
N VAL A 199 -8.69 -2.31 -4.42
CA VAL A 199 -8.36 -1.06 -5.13
C VAL A 199 -8.39 -1.26 -6.64
N ILE A 200 -7.76 -2.32 -7.16
CA ILE A 200 -7.74 -2.63 -8.59
C ILE A 200 -9.15 -2.86 -9.13
N LYS A 201 -9.94 -3.67 -8.44
CA LYS A 201 -11.33 -3.98 -8.87
C LYS A 201 -12.23 -2.76 -8.81
N LEU A 202 -12.07 -1.91 -7.79
CA LEU A 202 -12.81 -0.65 -7.69
C LEU A 202 -12.46 0.28 -8.84
N GLY A 203 -11.17 0.46 -9.15
CA GLY A 203 -10.72 1.27 -10.28
C GLY A 203 -11.27 0.76 -11.62
N GLN A 204 -11.25 -0.56 -11.84
CA GLN A 204 -11.83 -1.19 -13.03
C GLN A 204 -13.36 -0.98 -13.12
N ALA A 205 -14.07 -1.10 -12.00
CA ALA A 205 -15.51 -0.89 -11.97
C ALA A 205 -15.88 0.56 -12.29
N ILE A 206 -15.13 1.52 -11.76
CA ILE A 206 -15.31 2.96 -12.06
C ILE A 206 -15.04 3.20 -13.54
N GLN A 207 -13.93 2.70 -14.09
CA GLN A 207 -13.59 2.88 -15.51
C GLN A 207 -14.66 2.31 -16.45
N ASN A 208 -15.26 1.19 -16.09
CA ASN A 208 -16.33 0.56 -16.90
C ASN A 208 -17.69 1.28 -16.78
N SER A 209 -17.85 2.20 -15.84
CA SER A 209 -19.08 2.99 -15.63
C SER A 209 -19.03 4.38 -16.24
N LEU A 210 -17.88 4.80 -16.74
CA LEU A 210 -17.66 6.04 -17.48
C LEU A 210 -17.85 5.82 -18.98
#